data_a36d270505cb2a13a97fa074fe3a7aaf
#
_entry.id   a36d270505cb2a13a97fa074fe3a7aaf
#
_cell.length_a   1.000
_cell.length_b   1.000
_cell.length_c   1.000
_cell.angle_alpha   90.00
_cell.angle_beta   90.00
_cell.angle_gamma   90.00
#
_symmetry.space_group_name_H-M   'P 1'
#
loop_
_entity.id
_entity.type
_entity.pdbx_description
1 polymer ?
#
loop_
_entity_poly.entity_id
_entity_poly.type
_entity_poly.pdbx_seq_one_letter_code
_entity_poly.pdbx_strand_id
1 'polypeptide(L)'
;CRAAVFAYNNEIYVIGGQTDTGVTAKLLKSVYAYNTETRQWQKKADLAEGRTNLAYACSKDKIYVWSKAGTTDQAEIYDIKTDTWETAVLPDTSAVIAAASVDNRVFVLKEDGEKMFWQEYLPEDNLFEDVGTVCPFAASDIYGTPVVISGKIYMAKTEETKEVLVYDAYSDEWSRISDMNLTKKDSMLAASGNDIYSIGGELAGFGVLDTVEQYTVKVQTTTKQMAVNQGESYELQVNAGNLKKGQAKIVTVNVNPEEMKIQNASSFETEDTLKEGADGVTLLKYQPKKGVIVLKLTGSLERGGSYETYQSIPVEAKITGKTTVEITLTEEKIMMWGFVR
;
A
#
# COMPACT_ATOMS: atom_id res chain seq x y z
N CYS A 1 24.94 1.12 3.28
CA CYS A 1 23.90 0.09 3.31
C CYS A 1 22.74 0.51 4.22
N ARG A 2 21.59 -0.17 4.14
CA ARG A 2 20.39 0.05 4.99
C ARG A 2 19.80 1.47 4.92
N ALA A 3 19.96 2.14 3.80
CA ALA A 3 19.29 3.41 3.49
C ALA A 3 17.82 3.16 3.12
N ALA A 4 16.96 4.16 3.31
CA ALA A 4 15.66 4.18 2.66
C ALA A 4 15.84 4.51 1.18
N VAL A 5 15.23 3.73 0.30
CA VAL A 5 15.31 3.93 -1.16
C VAL A 5 13.94 3.80 -1.76
N PHE A 6 13.47 4.82 -2.46
CA PHE A 6 12.18 4.80 -3.13
C PHE A 6 12.15 5.75 -4.32
N ALA A 7 11.21 5.52 -5.22
CA ALA A 7 10.97 6.37 -6.38
C ALA A 7 9.77 7.31 -6.11
N TYR A 8 9.94 8.57 -6.47
CA TYR A 8 8.87 9.56 -6.49
C TYR A 8 9.03 10.48 -7.70
N ASN A 9 7.98 10.56 -8.51
CA ASN A 9 8.05 11.18 -9.83
C ASN A 9 9.20 10.56 -10.65
N ASN A 10 10.09 11.39 -11.21
CA ASN A 10 11.24 10.92 -12.00
C ASN A 10 12.54 10.88 -11.18
N GLU A 11 12.45 10.85 -9.86
CA GLU A 11 13.61 10.81 -8.97
C GLU A 11 13.60 9.56 -8.08
N ILE A 12 14.79 9.01 -7.84
CA ILE A 12 15.04 7.95 -6.85
C ILE A 12 15.76 8.58 -5.67
N TYR A 13 15.10 8.60 -4.53
CA TYR A 13 15.65 9.13 -3.28
C TYR A 13 16.40 8.05 -2.52
N VAL A 14 17.55 8.43 -1.95
CA VAL A 14 18.36 7.60 -1.05
C VAL A 14 18.58 8.40 0.22
N ILE A 15 18.04 7.93 1.34
CA ILE A 15 18.00 8.66 2.61
C ILE A 15 18.72 7.87 3.69
N GLY A 16 19.67 8.50 4.37
CA GLY A 16 20.38 7.93 5.51
C GLY A 16 21.17 6.66 5.19
N GLY A 17 21.04 5.67 6.06
CA GLY A 17 21.80 4.43 5.99
C GLY A 17 23.05 4.42 6.84
N GLN A 18 23.97 3.50 6.57
CA GLN A 18 25.25 3.37 7.29
C GLN A 18 26.41 3.01 6.35
N THR A 19 27.62 3.33 6.76
CA THR A 19 28.82 3.15 5.91
C THR A 19 29.14 1.69 5.64
N ASP A 20 28.96 0.82 6.63
CA ASP A 20 29.20 -0.62 6.54
C ASP A 20 28.30 -1.38 7.54
N THR A 21 28.48 -2.68 7.69
CA THR A 21 27.70 -3.53 8.62
C THR A 21 28.46 -3.88 9.90
N GLY A 22 29.69 -3.39 10.05
CA GLY A 22 30.55 -3.69 11.21
C GLY A 22 30.31 -2.78 12.42
N VAL A 23 30.97 -3.06 13.49
CA VAL A 23 30.91 -2.28 14.75
C VAL A 23 31.41 -0.83 14.62
N THR A 24 32.11 -0.51 13.54
CA THR A 24 32.61 0.83 13.21
C THR A 24 31.66 1.59 12.27
N ALA A 25 30.53 1.00 11.93
CA ALA A 25 29.54 1.61 11.05
C ALA A 25 29.10 2.99 11.56
N LYS A 26 29.17 3.98 10.67
CA LYS A 26 28.68 5.33 10.94
C LYS A 26 27.31 5.50 10.32
N LEU A 27 26.38 6.02 11.09
CA LEU A 27 25.06 6.41 10.60
C LEU A 27 25.19 7.65 9.70
N LEU A 28 24.50 7.62 8.60
CA LEU A 28 24.52 8.68 7.59
C LEU A 28 23.24 9.52 7.72
N LYS A 29 23.41 10.83 7.55
CA LYS A 29 22.31 11.78 7.46
C LYS A 29 22.10 12.29 6.04
N SER A 30 22.96 11.87 5.12
CA SER A 30 22.95 12.34 3.75
C SER A 30 21.69 11.89 3.00
N VAL A 31 21.19 12.80 2.17
CA VAL A 31 20.06 12.57 1.28
C VAL A 31 20.48 12.90 -0.14
N TYR A 32 20.22 11.98 -1.06
CA TYR A 32 20.48 12.15 -2.48
C TYR A 32 19.24 11.78 -3.28
N ALA A 33 19.03 12.49 -4.38
CA ALA A 33 18.05 12.13 -5.39
C ALA A 33 18.76 11.89 -6.73
N TYR A 34 18.42 10.79 -7.40
CA TYR A 34 18.85 10.47 -8.74
C TYR A 34 17.72 10.78 -9.71
N ASN A 35 17.92 11.72 -10.60
CA ASN A 35 16.96 12.02 -11.65
C ASN A 35 17.12 11.00 -12.80
N THR A 36 16.06 10.24 -13.09
CA THR A 36 16.08 9.17 -14.08
C THR A 36 16.12 9.66 -15.53
N GLU A 37 15.69 10.88 -15.80
CA GLU A 37 15.72 11.50 -17.13
C GLU A 37 17.09 12.07 -17.45
N THR A 38 17.61 12.92 -16.53
CA THR A 38 18.92 13.57 -16.70
C THR A 38 20.08 12.64 -16.35
N ARG A 39 19.81 11.54 -15.62
CA ARG A 39 20.79 10.56 -15.11
C ARG A 39 21.84 11.18 -14.19
N GLN A 40 21.43 12.17 -13.42
CA GLN A 40 22.31 12.89 -12.50
C GLN A 40 21.87 12.74 -11.06
N TRP A 41 22.86 12.69 -10.17
CA TRP A 41 22.65 12.74 -8.72
C TRP A 41 22.63 14.18 -8.24
N GLN A 42 21.68 14.50 -7.39
CA GLN A 42 21.61 15.77 -6.68
C GLN A 42 21.64 15.50 -5.18
N LYS A 43 22.47 16.24 -4.45
CA LYS A 43 22.40 16.25 -3.01
C LYS A 43 21.19 17.10 -2.58
N LYS A 44 20.41 16.58 -1.63
CA LYS A 44 19.28 17.24 -0.98
C LYS A 44 19.68 17.63 0.46
N ALA A 45 18.78 18.33 1.16
CA ALA A 45 18.97 18.68 2.56
C ALA A 45 19.16 17.41 3.41
N ASP A 46 20.15 17.42 4.29
CA ASP A 46 20.47 16.29 5.17
C ASP A 46 19.42 16.14 6.28
N LEU A 47 19.21 14.88 6.75
CA LEU A 47 18.51 14.59 8.00
C LEU A 47 19.14 15.36 9.17
N ALA A 48 18.40 15.63 10.23
CA ALA A 48 18.93 16.25 11.44
C ALA A 48 20.01 15.35 12.07
N GLU A 49 19.78 14.05 12.10
CA GLU A 49 20.70 13.05 12.63
C GLU A 49 20.90 11.87 11.67
N GLY A 50 22.03 11.17 11.82
CA GLY A 50 22.32 9.97 11.05
C GLY A 50 21.38 8.82 11.45
N ARG A 51 20.75 8.17 10.49
CA ARG A 51 19.75 7.11 10.70
C ARG A 51 19.92 5.94 9.75
N THR A 52 19.53 4.76 10.21
CA THR A 52 19.53 3.52 9.43
C THR A 52 18.28 2.69 9.70
N ASN A 53 18.01 1.68 8.88
CA ASN A 53 16.80 0.84 8.99
C ASN A 53 15.52 1.67 9.09
N LEU A 54 15.37 2.61 8.19
CA LEU A 54 14.26 3.55 8.19
C LEU A 54 12.97 2.90 7.67
N ALA A 55 11.87 3.10 8.39
CA ALA A 55 10.55 3.01 7.81
C ALA A 55 10.24 4.33 7.12
N TYR A 56 9.61 4.30 5.95
CA TYR A 56 9.28 5.52 5.22
C TYR A 56 7.98 5.40 4.43
N ALA A 57 7.33 6.53 4.22
CA ALA A 57 6.19 6.67 3.33
C ALA A 57 6.27 8.01 2.61
N CYS A 58 5.70 8.07 1.40
CA CYS A 58 5.65 9.32 0.62
C CYS A 58 4.20 9.66 0.29
N SER A 59 3.77 10.85 0.66
CA SER A 59 2.40 11.33 0.41
C SER A 59 2.38 12.83 0.20
N LYS A 60 1.65 13.31 -0.82
CA LYS A 60 1.42 14.74 -1.10
C LYS A 60 2.71 15.57 -1.14
N ASP A 61 3.74 15.13 -1.87
CA ASP A 61 5.06 15.79 -1.95
C ASP A 61 5.85 15.84 -0.64
N LYS A 62 5.44 15.06 0.38
CA LYS A 62 6.17 14.90 1.63
C LYS A 62 6.66 13.46 1.81
N ILE A 63 7.86 13.33 2.35
CA ILE A 63 8.45 12.05 2.72
C ILE A 63 8.50 11.98 4.24
N TYR A 64 7.84 10.99 4.80
CA TYR A 64 7.81 10.71 6.23
C TYR A 64 8.81 9.61 6.54
N VAL A 65 9.65 9.82 7.52
CA VAL A 65 10.73 8.88 7.88
C VAL A 65 10.69 8.62 9.38
N TRP A 66 10.68 7.35 9.74
CA TRP A 66 10.74 6.88 11.12
C TRP A 66 11.97 6.01 11.31
N SER A 67 12.57 6.06 12.50
CA SER A 67 13.65 5.16 12.88
C SER A 67 13.09 3.91 13.56
N LYS A 68 13.55 2.74 13.14
CA LYS A 68 13.20 1.48 13.79
C LYS A 68 13.92 1.26 15.13
N ALA A 69 14.97 2.01 15.40
CA ALA A 69 15.76 1.92 16.60
C ALA A 69 16.30 3.31 16.98
N GLY A 70 16.49 3.55 18.27
CA GLY A 70 16.96 4.82 18.81
C GLY A 70 15.80 5.66 19.33
N THR A 71 15.74 6.95 18.98
CA THR A 71 14.62 7.84 19.30
C THR A 71 13.39 7.46 18.47
N THR A 72 12.47 6.73 19.08
CA THR A 72 11.26 6.23 18.44
C THR A 72 10.09 7.22 18.51
N ASP A 73 10.28 8.32 19.21
CA ASP A 73 9.29 9.35 19.52
C ASP A 73 9.20 10.48 18.48
N GLN A 74 9.94 10.36 17.38
CA GLN A 74 10.00 11.40 16.36
C GLN A 74 9.90 10.84 14.94
N ALA A 75 9.13 11.56 14.11
CA ALA A 75 9.18 11.45 12.66
C ALA A 75 9.99 12.63 12.09
N GLU A 76 10.81 12.40 11.09
CA GLU A 76 11.34 13.46 10.24
C GLU A 76 10.53 13.51 8.95
N ILE A 77 10.11 14.72 8.57
CA ILE A 77 9.23 14.95 7.44
C ILE A 77 9.95 15.87 6.45
N TYR A 78 10.21 15.37 5.26
CA TYR A 78 10.84 16.11 4.20
C TYR A 78 9.82 16.68 3.23
N ASP A 79 9.86 17.97 3.01
CA ASP A 79 9.11 18.62 1.95
C ASP A 79 9.95 18.64 0.67
N ILE A 80 9.48 17.92 -0.35
CA ILE A 80 10.21 17.77 -1.62
C ILE A 80 10.31 19.10 -2.39
N LYS A 81 9.30 19.97 -2.24
CA LYS A 81 9.25 21.25 -2.99
C LYS A 81 10.19 22.29 -2.44
N THR A 82 10.32 22.34 -1.12
CA THR A 82 11.15 23.35 -0.44
C THR A 82 12.56 22.85 -0.10
N ASP A 83 12.82 21.54 -0.26
CA ASP A 83 14.08 20.90 0.13
C ASP A 83 14.39 21.13 1.62
N THR A 84 13.40 20.95 2.49
CA THR A 84 13.55 21.18 3.93
C THR A 84 12.99 20.04 4.76
N TRP A 85 13.56 19.84 5.95
CA TRP A 85 13.11 18.88 6.94
C TRP A 85 12.42 19.56 8.11
N GLU A 86 11.36 18.95 8.60
CA GLU A 86 10.74 19.27 9.88
C GLU A 86 10.68 18.00 10.75
N THR A 87 10.63 18.18 12.07
CA THR A 87 10.53 17.06 13.01
C THR A 87 9.19 17.14 13.71
N ALA A 88 8.44 16.04 13.70
CA ALA A 88 7.22 15.89 14.46
C ALA A 88 7.47 14.93 15.65
N VAL A 89 7.10 15.37 16.85
CA VAL A 89 7.06 14.50 18.03
C VAL A 89 5.83 13.63 17.92
N LEU A 90 6.01 12.33 17.96
CA LEU A 90 4.92 11.37 17.79
C LEU A 90 4.04 11.32 19.06
N PRO A 91 2.74 11.04 18.92
CA PRO A 91 1.81 10.97 20.06
C PRO A 91 2.08 9.77 20.98
N ASP A 92 2.81 8.78 20.52
CA ASP A 92 3.26 7.63 21.31
C ASP A 92 4.68 7.21 20.93
N THR A 93 5.30 6.38 21.79
CA THR A 93 6.68 5.91 21.65
C THR A 93 6.79 4.50 21.02
N SER A 94 5.70 3.95 20.50
CA SER A 94 5.72 2.63 19.87
C SER A 94 6.57 2.66 18.60
N ALA A 95 7.42 1.66 18.44
CA ALA A 95 8.32 1.59 17.30
C ALA A 95 7.53 1.42 15.98
N VAL A 96 7.82 2.25 14.99
CA VAL A 96 7.34 2.07 13.62
C VAL A 96 8.25 1.07 12.91
N ILE A 97 7.72 -0.11 12.62
CA ILE A 97 8.47 -1.22 12.01
C ILE A 97 8.54 -1.05 10.49
N ALA A 98 7.43 -0.67 9.88
CA ALA A 98 7.30 -0.43 8.46
C ALA A 98 6.33 0.72 8.20
N ALA A 99 6.42 1.32 7.02
CA ALA A 99 5.45 2.32 6.59
C ALA A 99 5.18 2.17 5.10
N ALA A 100 4.01 2.62 4.67
CA ALA A 100 3.58 2.58 3.28
C ALA A 100 2.62 3.72 2.98
N SER A 101 2.52 4.11 1.73
CA SER A 101 1.51 5.08 1.27
C SER A 101 0.51 4.41 0.36
N VAL A 102 -0.77 4.59 0.66
CA VAL A 102 -1.88 4.14 -0.16
C VAL A 102 -2.79 5.33 -0.42
N ASP A 103 -2.95 5.75 -1.66
CA ASP A 103 -3.82 6.85 -2.08
C ASP A 103 -3.64 8.15 -1.25
N ASN A 104 -2.39 8.59 -1.11
CA ASN A 104 -2.00 9.73 -0.27
C ASN A 104 -2.30 9.59 1.22
N ARG A 105 -2.71 8.42 1.69
CA ARG A 105 -2.81 8.07 3.12
C ARG A 105 -1.49 7.45 3.55
N VAL A 106 -1.07 7.75 4.75
CA VAL A 106 0.19 7.24 5.33
C VAL A 106 -0.14 6.16 6.35
N PHE A 107 0.31 4.94 6.07
CA PHE A 107 0.13 3.79 6.95
C PHE A 107 1.45 3.47 7.65
N VAL A 108 1.39 3.19 8.93
CA VAL A 108 2.52 2.74 9.73
C VAL A 108 2.20 1.41 10.39
N LEU A 109 3.12 0.47 10.31
CA LEU A 109 3.04 -0.79 11.05
C LEU A 109 3.74 -0.59 12.38
N LYS A 110 3.01 -0.76 13.47
CA LYS A 110 3.50 -0.58 14.83
C LYS A 110 3.44 -1.88 15.61
N GLU A 111 4.26 -1.97 16.64
CA GLU A 111 4.35 -3.08 17.56
C GLU A 111 3.84 -2.67 18.93
N ASP A 112 2.97 -3.51 19.51
CA ASP A 112 2.55 -3.44 20.91
C ASP A 112 2.68 -4.82 21.54
N GLY A 113 3.76 -5.04 22.26
CA GLY A 113 4.12 -6.33 22.82
C GLY A 113 4.40 -7.36 21.72
N GLU A 114 3.58 -8.41 21.66
CA GLU A 114 3.73 -9.46 20.63
C GLU A 114 2.87 -9.21 19.39
N LYS A 115 2.09 -8.14 19.37
CA LYS A 115 1.14 -7.84 18.30
C LYS A 115 1.64 -6.73 17.42
N MET A 116 1.41 -6.88 16.14
CA MET A 116 1.59 -5.81 15.16
C MET A 116 0.26 -5.44 14.54
N PHE A 117 0.09 -4.16 14.22
CA PHE A 117 -1.10 -3.64 13.57
C PHE A 117 -0.77 -2.41 12.74
N TRP A 118 -1.52 -2.22 11.67
CA TRP A 118 -1.46 -1.00 10.90
C TRP A 118 -2.25 0.11 11.58
N GLN A 119 -1.67 1.32 11.59
CA GLN A 119 -2.37 2.56 11.90
C GLN A 119 -2.23 3.51 10.73
N GLU A 120 -3.21 4.36 10.53
CA GLU A 120 -3.09 5.50 9.63
C GLU A 120 -2.49 6.67 10.41
N TYR A 121 -1.40 7.24 9.91
CA TYR A 121 -0.86 8.47 10.43
C TYR A 121 -1.56 9.65 9.75
N LEU A 122 -2.15 10.52 10.55
CA LEU A 122 -2.81 11.76 10.12
C LEU A 122 -1.86 12.93 10.40
N PRO A 123 -1.09 13.41 9.39
CA PRO A 123 -0.04 14.41 9.62
C PRO A 123 -0.56 15.77 10.12
N GLU A 124 -1.74 16.18 9.68
CA GLU A 124 -2.33 17.47 10.02
C GLU A 124 -2.67 17.54 11.52
N ASP A 125 -3.11 16.42 12.09
CA ASP A 125 -3.50 16.29 13.50
C ASP A 125 -2.37 15.71 14.36
N ASN A 126 -1.29 15.22 13.72
CA ASN A 126 -0.22 14.46 14.34
C ASN A 126 -0.76 13.31 15.21
N LEU A 127 -1.64 12.51 14.64
CA LEU A 127 -2.39 11.45 15.31
C LEU A 127 -2.22 10.11 14.56
N PHE A 128 -2.23 9.01 15.31
CA PHE A 128 -2.40 7.66 14.76
C PHE A 128 -3.82 7.19 14.97
N GLU A 129 -4.46 6.73 13.92
CA GLU A 129 -5.80 6.13 13.93
C GLU A 129 -5.71 4.62 13.68
N ASP A 130 -6.32 3.82 14.51
CA ASP A 130 -6.40 2.37 14.32
C ASP A 130 -7.21 2.06 13.07
N VAL A 131 -6.63 1.28 12.16
CA VAL A 131 -7.28 1.01 10.88
C VAL A 131 -7.43 -0.47 10.61
N GLY A 132 -7.04 -1.36 11.52
CA GLY A 132 -7.10 -2.69 11.06
C GLY A 132 -6.96 -3.81 12.08
N THR A 133 -7.08 -5.00 11.54
CA THR A 133 -6.88 -6.25 12.24
C THR A 133 -5.41 -6.47 12.60
N VAL A 134 -5.19 -7.17 13.71
CA VAL A 134 -3.83 -7.55 14.14
C VAL A 134 -3.13 -8.33 13.03
N CYS A 135 -1.87 -7.99 12.76
CA CYS A 135 -1.03 -8.75 11.85
C CYS A 135 -0.87 -10.19 12.35
N PRO A 136 -1.05 -11.21 11.48
CA PRO A 136 -0.95 -12.61 11.88
C PRO A 136 0.48 -13.09 12.14
N PHE A 137 1.48 -12.21 12.10
CA PHE A 137 2.90 -12.52 12.25
C PHE A 137 3.54 -11.77 13.40
N ALA A 138 4.67 -12.28 13.90
CA ALA A 138 5.44 -11.63 14.94
C ALA A 138 6.27 -10.46 14.38
N ALA A 139 6.55 -9.46 15.21
CA ALA A 139 7.33 -8.29 14.84
C ALA A 139 8.75 -8.63 14.37
N SER A 140 9.35 -9.68 14.93
CA SER A 140 10.65 -10.22 14.53
C SER A 140 10.71 -10.69 13.07
N ASP A 141 9.56 -10.97 12.48
CA ASP A 141 9.45 -11.58 11.15
C ASP A 141 9.44 -10.53 10.01
N ILE A 142 9.36 -9.24 10.30
CA ILE A 142 9.15 -8.20 9.27
C ILE A 142 10.22 -7.12 9.34
N TYR A 143 11.18 -7.18 8.43
CA TYR A 143 12.22 -6.15 8.30
C TYR A 143 12.34 -5.53 6.91
N GLY A 144 11.59 -6.05 5.94
CA GLY A 144 11.62 -5.55 4.57
C GLY A 144 10.85 -4.23 4.41
N THR A 145 11.18 -3.48 3.38
CA THR A 145 10.36 -2.34 2.95
C THR A 145 9.12 -2.87 2.25
N PRO A 146 7.91 -2.45 2.67
CA PRO A 146 6.69 -2.81 1.99
C PRO A 146 6.65 -2.21 0.58
N VAL A 147 5.94 -2.88 -0.33
CA VAL A 147 5.58 -2.31 -1.63
C VAL A 147 4.07 -2.25 -1.77
N VAL A 148 3.58 -1.29 -2.54
CA VAL A 148 2.15 -1.04 -2.68
C VAL A 148 1.74 -1.18 -4.14
N ILE A 149 0.69 -1.98 -4.37
CA ILE A 149 0.01 -2.07 -5.66
C ILE A 149 -1.50 -2.08 -5.40
N SER A 150 -2.20 -1.12 -5.99
CA SER A 150 -3.67 -1.05 -5.99
C SER A 150 -4.30 -1.19 -4.60
N GLY A 151 -3.84 -0.38 -3.65
CA GLY A 151 -4.38 -0.33 -2.29
C GLY A 151 -3.94 -1.47 -1.37
N LYS A 152 -3.13 -2.38 -1.88
CA LYS A 152 -2.60 -3.51 -1.11
C LYS A 152 -1.13 -3.31 -0.79
N ILE A 153 -0.77 -3.57 0.47
CA ILE A 153 0.60 -3.47 0.99
C ILE A 153 1.18 -4.88 1.07
N TYR A 154 2.24 -5.13 0.31
CA TYR A 154 2.93 -6.42 0.22
C TYR A 154 4.20 -6.38 1.03
N MET A 155 4.42 -7.41 1.86
CA MET A 155 5.57 -7.54 2.74
C MET A 155 6.15 -8.94 2.67
N ALA A 156 7.46 -9.07 2.46
CA ALA A 156 8.16 -10.33 2.60
C ALA A 156 8.67 -10.46 4.05
N LYS A 157 8.60 -11.66 4.59
CA LYS A 157 9.33 -11.97 5.84
C LYS A 157 10.82 -11.96 5.60
N THR A 158 11.59 -11.61 6.63
CA THR A 158 13.06 -11.59 6.57
C THR A 158 13.71 -12.89 7.00
N GLU A 159 12.97 -13.75 7.66
CA GLU A 159 13.47 -15.08 7.98
C GLU A 159 13.49 -16.00 6.76
N GLU A 160 14.11 -17.16 6.87
CA GLU A 160 14.13 -18.18 5.81
C GLU A 160 12.73 -18.66 5.46
N THR A 161 12.06 -17.93 4.60
CA THR A 161 10.68 -18.19 4.21
C THR A 161 10.46 -17.89 2.74
N LYS A 162 9.36 -18.37 2.23
CA LYS A 162 8.82 -18.04 0.91
C LYS A 162 7.61 -17.11 1.00
N GLU A 163 7.21 -16.76 2.21
CA GLU A 163 5.93 -16.11 2.46
C GLU A 163 5.96 -14.63 2.11
N VAL A 164 4.95 -14.19 1.38
CA VAL A 164 4.65 -12.77 1.15
C VAL A 164 3.25 -12.48 1.65
N LEU A 165 3.19 -11.54 2.60
CA LEU A 165 1.97 -11.07 3.20
C LEU A 165 1.38 -9.93 2.44
N VAL A 166 0.07 -9.82 2.52
CA VAL A 166 -0.69 -8.74 1.93
C VAL A 166 -1.65 -8.18 2.96
N TYR A 167 -1.55 -6.88 3.19
CA TYR A 167 -2.57 -6.12 3.89
C TYR A 167 -3.35 -5.30 2.88
N ASP A 168 -4.65 -5.49 2.82
CA ASP A 168 -5.54 -4.69 2.01
C ASP A 168 -6.00 -3.47 2.81
N ALA A 169 -5.48 -2.28 2.45
CA ALA A 169 -5.76 -1.03 3.16
C ALA A 169 -7.23 -0.55 3.01
N TYR A 170 -8.00 -1.17 2.14
CA TYR A 170 -9.41 -0.84 1.95
C TYR A 170 -10.34 -1.77 2.74
N SER A 171 -10.04 -3.07 2.80
CA SER A 171 -10.86 -4.02 3.54
C SER A 171 -10.38 -4.28 4.96
N ASP A 172 -9.19 -3.78 5.35
CA ASP A 172 -8.53 -4.06 6.64
C ASP A 172 -8.29 -5.56 6.88
N GLU A 173 -8.00 -6.28 5.81
CA GLU A 173 -7.80 -7.72 5.86
C GLU A 173 -6.38 -8.10 5.53
N TRP A 174 -5.89 -9.12 6.24
CA TRP A 174 -4.64 -9.78 5.94
C TRP A 174 -4.87 -11.01 5.08
N SER A 175 -4.00 -11.21 4.12
CA SER A 175 -3.97 -12.39 3.26
C SER A 175 -2.54 -12.73 2.87
N ARG A 176 -2.39 -13.75 2.04
CA ARG A 176 -1.10 -14.17 1.48
C ARG A 176 -1.24 -14.34 -0.02
N ILE A 177 -0.20 -14.00 -0.75
CA ILE A 177 -0.05 -14.45 -2.14
C ILE A 177 0.66 -15.81 -2.18
N SER A 178 0.82 -16.38 -3.36
CA SER A 178 1.60 -17.62 -3.52
C SER A 178 3.02 -17.45 -3.00
N ASP A 179 3.58 -18.50 -2.48
CA ASP A 179 4.96 -18.54 -2.01
C ASP A 179 5.95 -18.23 -3.13
N MET A 180 7.02 -17.53 -2.81
CA MET A 180 8.19 -17.39 -3.68
C MET A 180 8.78 -18.76 -4.03
N ASN A 181 9.54 -18.85 -5.14
CA ASN A 181 10.16 -20.13 -5.51
C ASN A 181 11.30 -20.52 -4.55
N LEU A 182 12.06 -19.54 -4.07
CA LEU A 182 13.19 -19.77 -3.17
C LEU A 182 12.86 -19.38 -1.73
N THR A 183 13.23 -20.25 -0.81
CA THR A 183 13.30 -19.93 0.62
C THR A 183 14.50 -19.06 0.84
N LYS A 184 14.30 -17.82 1.27
CA LYS A 184 15.40 -16.85 1.46
C LYS A 184 15.09 -15.86 2.57
N LYS A 185 16.13 -15.32 3.18
CA LYS A 185 16.03 -14.23 4.14
C LYS A 185 16.56 -12.92 3.53
N ASP A 186 16.18 -11.80 4.09
CA ASP A 186 16.67 -10.47 3.74
C ASP A 186 16.54 -10.10 2.25
N SER A 187 15.55 -10.66 1.55
CA SER A 187 15.24 -10.23 0.19
C SER A 187 14.54 -8.87 0.19
N MET A 188 14.86 -8.04 -0.80
CA MET A 188 14.18 -6.78 -1.00
C MET A 188 12.98 -6.95 -1.92
N LEU A 189 11.85 -6.32 -1.56
CA LEU A 189 10.76 -6.13 -2.49
C LEU A 189 10.89 -4.79 -3.23
N ALA A 190 10.57 -4.81 -4.51
CA ALA A 190 10.37 -3.63 -5.33
C ALA A 190 9.09 -3.80 -6.15
N ALA A 191 8.42 -2.71 -6.49
CA ALA A 191 7.25 -2.74 -7.35
C ALA A 191 7.44 -1.85 -8.57
N SER A 192 6.94 -2.30 -9.72
CA SER A 192 6.89 -1.53 -10.94
C SER A 192 5.64 -1.89 -11.74
N GLY A 193 4.74 -0.94 -11.93
CA GLY A 193 3.43 -1.21 -12.50
C GLY A 193 2.66 -2.20 -11.62
N ASN A 194 2.28 -3.33 -12.19
CA ASN A 194 1.58 -4.40 -11.48
C ASN A 194 2.50 -5.54 -11.04
N ASP A 195 3.80 -5.37 -11.17
CA ASP A 195 4.78 -6.41 -10.85
C ASP A 195 5.47 -6.14 -9.51
N ILE A 196 5.61 -7.19 -8.72
CA ILE A 196 6.41 -7.24 -7.51
C ILE A 196 7.66 -8.06 -7.82
N TYR A 197 8.80 -7.52 -7.49
CA TYR A 197 10.09 -8.16 -7.63
C TYR A 197 10.65 -8.48 -6.25
N SER A 198 11.05 -9.74 -6.02
CA SER A 198 11.86 -10.13 -4.86
C SER A 198 13.30 -10.27 -5.31
N ILE A 199 14.17 -9.41 -4.81
CA ILE A 199 15.53 -9.22 -5.31
C ILE A 199 16.54 -9.70 -4.28
N GLY A 200 17.46 -10.57 -4.70
CA GLY A 200 18.54 -11.06 -3.89
C GLY A 200 18.08 -11.85 -2.67
N GLY A 201 18.68 -11.57 -1.55
CA GLY A 201 18.52 -12.29 -0.28
C GLY A 201 19.66 -13.27 -0.02
N GLU A 202 19.50 -14.07 1.02
CA GLU A 202 20.45 -15.10 1.41
C GLU A 202 19.74 -16.45 1.57
N LEU A 203 20.31 -17.50 1.01
CA LEU A 203 19.83 -18.86 1.15
C LEU A 203 20.77 -19.65 2.05
N ALA A 204 20.24 -20.31 3.07
CA ALA A 204 21.03 -21.10 4.00
C ALA A 204 21.91 -22.14 3.28
N GLY A 205 23.19 -22.15 3.61
CA GLY A 205 24.17 -23.04 3.01
C GLY A 205 24.66 -22.66 1.60
N PHE A 206 24.06 -21.65 0.96
CA PHE A 206 24.44 -21.18 -0.38
C PHE A 206 24.93 -19.72 -0.40
N GLY A 207 24.63 -18.95 0.65
CA GLY A 207 25.05 -17.56 0.78
C GLY A 207 24.15 -16.57 0.04
N VAL A 208 24.72 -15.43 -0.35
CA VAL A 208 23.99 -14.34 -1.01
C VAL A 208 23.56 -14.74 -2.42
N LEU A 209 22.30 -14.42 -2.74
CA LEU A 209 21.69 -14.72 -4.02
C LEU A 209 21.77 -13.51 -4.97
N ASP A 210 21.92 -13.79 -6.24
CA ASP A 210 21.81 -12.82 -7.35
C ASP A 210 20.49 -12.97 -8.14
N THR A 211 19.53 -13.71 -7.57
CA THR A 211 18.27 -14.02 -8.23
C THR A 211 17.25 -12.89 -8.10
N VAL A 212 16.42 -12.75 -9.11
CA VAL A 212 15.23 -11.90 -9.11
C VAL A 212 14.02 -12.77 -9.43
N GLU A 213 13.04 -12.76 -8.55
CA GLU A 213 11.75 -13.40 -8.76
C GLU A 213 10.68 -12.32 -9.00
N GLN A 214 9.78 -12.56 -9.92
CA GLN A 214 8.69 -11.65 -10.28
C GLN A 214 7.33 -12.30 -10.01
N TYR A 215 6.44 -11.52 -9.43
CA TYR A 215 5.03 -11.84 -9.26
C TYR A 215 4.18 -10.74 -9.87
N THR A 216 3.29 -11.08 -10.80
CA THR A 216 2.40 -10.11 -11.43
C THR A 216 1.05 -10.09 -10.73
N VAL A 217 0.70 -8.95 -10.15
CA VAL A 217 -0.63 -8.71 -9.57
C VAL A 217 -1.62 -8.43 -10.70
N LYS A 218 -2.65 -9.24 -10.81
CA LYS A 218 -3.70 -9.00 -11.81
C LYS A 218 -4.68 -7.97 -11.31
N VAL A 219 -4.41 -6.74 -11.67
CA VAL A 219 -5.24 -5.57 -11.34
C VAL A 219 -5.58 -4.83 -12.62
N GLN A 220 -6.82 -4.37 -12.70
CA GLN A 220 -7.28 -3.46 -13.72
C GLN A 220 -7.83 -2.20 -13.05
N THR A 221 -7.10 -1.10 -13.13
CA THR A 221 -7.56 0.19 -12.64
C THR A 221 -8.07 1.03 -13.80
N THR A 222 -9.24 1.60 -13.62
CA THR A 222 -9.86 2.53 -14.57
C THR A 222 -10.13 3.85 -13.85
N THR A 223 -9.55 4.91 -14.35
CA THR A 223 -9.82 6.27 -13.88
C THR A 223 -10.83 6.92 -14.80
N LYS A 224 -11.94 7.36 -14.24
CA LYS A 224 -13.01 8.03 -15.00
C LYS A 224 -13.16 9.48 -14.55
N GLN A 225 -12.99 10.41 -15.47
CA GLN A 225 -13.35 11.79 -15.23
C GLN A 225 -14.85 11.98 -15.52
N MET A 226 -15.52 12.67 -14.61
CA MET A 226 -16.95 12.99 -14.73
C MET A 226 -17.17 14.49 -14.59
N ALA A 227 -18.04 15.04 -15.45
CA ALA A 227 -18.61 16.36 -15.24
C ALA A 227 -19.84 16.19 -14.34
N VAL A 228 -19.87 16.95 -13.24
CA VAL A 228 -20.91 16.81 -12.22
C VAL A 228 -21.46 18.17 -11.81
N ASN A 229 -22.70 18.18 -11.32
CA ASN A 229 -23.34 19.35 -10.75
C ASN A 229 -23.65 19.09 -9.28
N GLN A 230 -23.38 20.04 -8.44
CA GLN A 230 -23.60 19.94 -7.01
C GLN A 230 -25.05 19.56 -6.68
N GLY A 231 -25.22 18.56 -5.82
CA GLY A 231 -26.51 18.04 -5.37
C GLY A 231 -27.17 17.03 -6.33
N GLU A 232 -26.58 16.78 -7.51
CA GLU A 232 -27.08 15.74 -8.40
C GLU A 232 -26.51 14.37 -8.04
N SER A 233 -27.33 13.35 -8.25
CA SER A 233 -26.96 11.95 -8.04
C SER A 233 -26.58 11.29 -9.36
N TYR A 234 -25.57 10.44 -9.32
CA TYR A 234 -25.04 9.69 -10.46
C TYR A 234 -24.89 8.21 -10.09
N GLU A 235 -24.97 7.36 -11.09
CA GLU A 235 -24.72 5.92 -10.96
C GLU A 235 -23.36 5.57 -11.57
N LEU A 236 -22.44 5.11 -10.74
CA LEU A 236 -21.17 4.58 -11.21
C LEU A 236 -21.36 3.12 -11.61
N GLN A 237 -21.28 2.84 -12.89
CA GLN A 237 -21.36 1.47 -13.40
C GLN A 237 -19.98 0.82 -13.34
N VAL A 238 -19.87 -0.24 -12.57
CA VAL A 238 -18.70 -1.09 -12.49
C VAL A 238 -18.94 -2.36 -13.28
N ASN A 239 -18.12 -2.61 -14.29
CA ASN A 239 -18.15 -3.83 -15.08
C ASN A 239 -17.01 -4.77 -14.64
N ALA A 240 -17.37 -5.85 -14.00
CA ALA A 240 -16.40 -6.88 -13.57
C ALA A 240 -16.07 -7.90 -14.70
N GLY A 241 -16.67 -7.74 -15.87
CA GLY A 241 -16.53 -8.66 -16.99
C GLY A 241 -17.28 -9.96 -16.79
N ASN A 242 -16.92 -10.95 -17.57
CA ASN A 242 -17.55 -12.26 -17.52
C ASN A 242 -16.92 -13.11 -16.41
N LEU A 243 -17.64 -13.26 -15.29
CA LEU A 243 -17.23 -14.11 -14.18
C LEU A 243 -17.90 -15.47 -14.27
N LYS A 244 -17.09 -16.52 -14.37
CA LYS A 244 -17.58 -17.90 -14.31
C LYS A 244 -17.92 -18.28 -12.86
N LYS A 245 -18.74 -19.32 -12.69
CA LYS A 245 -19.07 -19.90 -11.38
C LYS A 245 -17.83 -20.12 -10.54
N GLY A 246 -17.83 -19.59 -9.31
CA GLY A 246 -16.70 -19.70 -8.38
C GLY A 246 -15.55 -18.75 -8.66
N GLN A 247 -15.63 -17.92 -9.70
CA GLN A 247 -14.72 -16.80 -9.89
C GLN A 247 -15.25 -15.56 -9.18
N ALA A 248 -14.36 -14.82 -8.57
CA ALA A 248 -14.70 -13.54 -7.95
C ALA A 248 -13.69 -12.45 -8.34
N LYS A 249 -14.15 -11.21 -8.29
CA LYS A 249 -13.31 -10.02 -8.35
C LYS A 249 -13.63 -9.11 -7.19
N ILE A 250 -12.59 -8.54 -6.61
CA ILE A 250 -12.71 -7.44 -5.66
C ILE A 250 -12.77 -6.15 -6.46
N VAL A 251 -13.78 -5.35 -6.18
CA VAL A 251 -13.97 -4.03 -6.77
C VAL A 251 -13.77 -2.99 -5.69
N THR A 252 -12.81 -2.12 -5.89
CA THR A 252 -12.63 -0.94 -5.05
C THR A 252 -13.00 0.30 -5.84
N VAL A 253 -13.88 1.12 -5.30
CA VAL A 253 -14.22 2.43 -5.88
C VAL A 253 -13.79 3.52 -4.92
N ASN A 254 -12.93 4.40 -5.42
CA ASN A 254 -12.44 5.58 -4.72
C ASN A 254 -13.00 6.84 -5.36
N VAL A 255 -13.54 7.71 -4.53
CA VAL A 255 -13.94 9.07 -4.90
C VAL A 255 -13.29 10.07 -3.94
N ASN A 256 -13.02 11.28 -4.41
CA ASN A 256 -12.61 12.34 -3.51
C ASN A 256 -13.82 12.71 -2.59
N PRO A 257 -13.74 12.49 -1.27
CA PRO A 257 -14.85 12.71 -0.36
C PRO A 257 -15.26 14.18 -0.22
N GLU A 258 -14.40 15.12 -0.62
CA GLU A 258 -14.73 16.55 -0.66
C GLU A 258 -15.55 16.92 -1.90
N GLU A 259 -15.42 16.14 -2.97
CA GLU A 259 -16.07 16.40 -4.25
C GLU A 259 -17.31 15.53 -4.49
N MET A 260 -17.32 14.32 -3.90
CA MET A 260 -18.34 13.32 -4.14
C MET A 260 -18.61 12.50 -2.88
N LYS A 261 -19.86 12.11 -2.66
CA LYS A 261 -20.27 11.23 -1.58
C LYS A 261 -20.85 9.95 -2.17
N ILE A 262 -20.34 8.81 -1.73
CA ILE A 262 -21.00 7.52 -2.00
C ILE A 262 -22.30 7.50 -1.21
N GLN A 263 -23.42 7.38 -1.90
CA GLN A 263 -24.73 7.32 -1.26
C GLN A 263 -24.96 5.94 -0.65
N ASN A 264 -25.69 5.95 0.45
CA ASN A 264 -26.11 4.73 1.10
C ASN A 264 -27.20 4.07 0.28
N ALA A 265 -26.83 3.10 -0.54
CA ALA A 265 -27.85 2.21 -1.10
C ALA A 265 -28.33 1.30 0.04
N SER A 266 -29.64 1.15 0.21
CA SER A 266 -30.30 0.36 1.25
C SER A 266 -29.80 -1.09 1.34
N SER A 267 -29.15 -1.60 0.30
CA SER A 267 -28.45 -2.89 0.24
C SER A 267 -27.06 -2.90 0.89
N PHE A 268 -26.48 -1.71 1.20
CA PHE A 268 -25.11 -1.58 1.71
C PHE A 268 -25.06 -1.01 3.14
N GLU A 269 -26.20 -0.94 3.83
CA GLU A 269 -26.33 -0.37 5.17
C GLU A 269 -25.84 -1.31 6.26
N THR A 270 -24.55 -1.49 6.44
CA THR A 270 -23.97 -1.74 7.78
C THR A 270 -22.48 -1.50 7.76
N GLU A 271 -22.02 -0.60 8.61
CA GLU A 271 -20.65 -0.61 9.12
C GLU A 271 -20.41 -2.01 9.70
N ASP A 272 -19.34 -2.68 9.33
CA ASP A 272 -18.81 -3.91 9.91
C ASP A 272 -19.47 -5.27 9.64
N THR A 273 -20.42 -5.42 8.78
CA THR A 273 -20.94 -6.75 8.43
C THR A 273 -20.91 -7.05 6.93
N LEU A 274 -20.29 -8.17 6.59
CA LEU A 274 -20.40 -8.79 5.27
C LEU A 274 -21.87 -9.05 4.98
N LYS A 275 -22.44 -8.38 3.98
CA LYS A 275 -23.78 -8.67 3.46
C LYS A 275 -23.66 -9.33 2.10
N GLU A 276 -24.18 -10.53 1.98
CA GLU A 276 -24.47 -11.10 0.66
C GLU A 276 -25.61 -10.31 0.01
N GLY A 277 -25.31 -9.63 -1.07
CA GLY A 277 -26.32 -9.01 -1.92
C GLY A 277 -27.07 -10.07 -2.74
N ALA A 278 -28.26 -9.75 -3.19
CA ALA A 278 -28.89 -10.48 -4.28
C ALA A 278 -27.93 -10.43 -5.48
N ASP A 279 -27.73 -11.56 -6.18
CA ASP A 279 -26.90 -11.65 -7.38
C ASP A 279 -25.36 -11.73 -7.19
N GLY A 280 -24.86 -12.27 -6.09
CA GLY A 280 -23.44 -12.57 -5.91
C GLY A 280 -22.57 -11.35 -5.63
N VAL A 281 -23.14 -10.32 -5.03
CA VAL A 281 -22.45 -9.12 -4.55
C VAL A 281 -22.33 -9.18 -3.03
N THR A 282 -21.13 -9.06 -2.51
CA THR A 282 -20.85 -8.97 -1.07
C THR A 282 -20.20 -7.64 -0.77
N LEU A 283 -20.76 -6.86 0.14
CA LEU A 283 -20.12 -5.64 0.64
C LEU A 283 -19.00 -6.05 1.59
N LEU A 284 -17.77 -5.71 1.26
CA LEU A 284 -16.61 -5.94 2.12
C LEU A 284 -16.34 -4.74 3.03
N LYS A 285 -16.45 -3.52 2.47
CA LYS A 285 -16.19 -2.29 3.22
C LYS A 285 -16.97 -1.11 2.67
N TYR A 286 -17.44 -0.25 3.58
CA TYR A 286 -18.09 1.01 3.22
C TYR A 286 -17.59 2.14 4.13
N GLN A 287 -16.81 3.05 3.57
CA GLN A 287 -16.24 4.21 4.28
C GLN A 287 -16.61 5.51 3.56
N PRO A 288 -17.84 6.00 3.68
CA PRO A 288 -18.31 7.16 2.93
C PRO A 288 -17.56 8.45 3.28
N LYS A 289 -17.05 8.59 4.50
CA LYS A 289 -16.22 9.73 4.92
C LYS A 289 -14.84 9.73 4.25
N LYS A 290 -14.34 8.56 3.87
CA LYS A 290 -13.06 8.40 3.15
C LYS A 290 -13.26 8.27 1.64
N GLY A 291 -14.51 8.24 1.16
CA GLY A 291 -14.84 8.08 -0.26
C GLY A 291 -14.58 6.70 -0.81
N VAL A 292 -14.64 5.65 0.02
CA VAL A 292 -14.28 4.28 -0.38
C VAL A 292 -15.44 3.31 -0.20
N ILE A 293 -15.65 2.46 -1.22
CA ILE A 293 -16.47 1.25 -1.12
C ILE A 293 -15.72 0.08 -1.75
N VAL A 294 -15.73 -1.07 -1.06
CA VAL A 294 -15.14 -2.32 -1.54
C VAL A 294 -16.20 -3.41 -1.61
N LEU A 295 -16.33 -4.01 -2.78
CA LEU A 295 -17.30 -5.05 -3.07
C LEU A 295 -16.58 -6.30 -3.57
N LYS A 296 -17.07 -7.48 -3.19
CA LYS A 296 -16.76 -8.73 -3.85
C LYS A 296 -17.87 -9.09 -4.81
N LEU A 297 -17.56 -9.19 -6.09
CA LEU A 297 -18.45 -9.64 -7.14
C LEU A 297 -18.14 -11.08 -7.49
N THR A 298 -19.07 -11.99 -7.24
CA THR A 298 -18.95 -13.42 -7.51
C THR A 298 -19.76 -13.79 -8.72
N GLY A 299 -19.19 -14.59 -9.61
CA GLY A 299 -19.89 -15.09 -10.79
C GLY A 299 -21.07 -15.97 -10.39
N SER A 300 -22.27 -15.50 -10.75
CA SER A 300 -23.51 -16.28 -10.60
C SER A 300 -23.72 -17.14 -11.85
N LEU A 301 -23.64 -18.22 -11.89
CA LEU A 301 -23.70 -19.44 -12.16
C LEU A 301 -24.29 -20.31 -13.17
N GLU A 302 -25.37 -20.30 -13.58
CA GLU A 302 -26.08 -21.44 -14.21
C GLU A 302 -26.55 -21.23 -15.65
N ARG A 303 -26.22 -20.10 -16.24
CA ARG A 303 -26.65 -19.87 -17.63
C ARG A 303 -25.45 -19.94 -18.57
N GLY A 304 -25.44 -20.91 -19.44
CA GLY A 304 -24.49 -21.03 -20.53
C GLY A 304 -24.59 -19.84 -21.49
N GLY A 305 -23.96 -18.74 -21.14
CA GLY A 305 -23.88 -17.51 -21.91
C GLY A 305 -22.80 -16.61 -21.29
N SER A 306 -22.19 -15.74 -22.11
CA SER A 306 -21.27 -14.73 -21.59
C SER A 306 -22.08 -13.56 -21.04
N TYR A 307 -22.27 -13.56 -19.74
CA TYR A 307 -22.91 -12.42 -19.06
C TYR A 307 -21.83 -11.61 -18.35
N GLU A 308 -21.80 -10.33 -18.65
CA GLU A 308 -20.98 -9.39 -17.90
C GLU A 308 -21.64 -9.11 -16.53
N THR A 309 -20.83 -9.10 -15.49
CA THR A 309 -21.27 -8.79 -14.13
C THR A 309 -21.15 -7.29 -13.90
N TYR A 310 -22.27 -6.61 -13.72
CA TYR A 310 -22.32 -5.19 -13.45
C TYR A 310 -22.77 -4.91 -12.01
N GLN A 311 -22.22 -3.88 -11.42
CA GLN A 311 -22.68 -3.30 -10.17
C GLN A 311 -22.83 -1.79 -10.33
N SER A 312 -23.97 -1.26 -9.94
CA SER A 312 -24.22 0.17 -9.86
C SER A 312 -23.95 0.68 -8.46
N ILE A 313 -23.20 1.78 -8.36
CA ILE A 313 -22.86 2.42 -7.09
C ILE A 313 -23.37 3.87 -7.15
N PRO A 314 -24.38 4.22 -6.35
CA PRO A 314 -24.92 5.57 -6.33
C PRO A 314 -23.98 6.54 -5.63
N VAL A 315 -23.78 7.70 -6.25
CA VAL A 315 -22.97 8.79 -5.70
C VAL A 315 -23.67 10.13 -5.87
N GLU A 316 -23.41 11.06 -4.97
CA GLU A 316 -23.92 12.43 -5.01
C GLU A 316 -22.75 13.41 -5.13
N ALA A 317 -22.85 14.34 -6.08
CA ALA A 317 -21.83 15.37 -6.27
C ALA A 317 -21.94 16.48 -5.21
N LYS A 318 -20.81 16.84 -4.62
CA LYS A 318 -20.68 17.96 -3.67
C LYS A 318 -20.22 19.26 -4.33
N ILE A 319 -19.72 19.16 -5.56
CA ILE A 319 -19.21 20.27 -6.36
C ILE A 319 -19.90 20.33 -7.73
N THR A 320 -19.80 21.48 -8.37
CA THR A 320 -20.07 21.62 -9.82
C THR A 320 -18.74 21.74 -10.54
N GLY A 321 -18.47 20.85 -11.48
CA GLY A 321 -17.20 20.85 -12.21
C GLY A 321 -16.79 19.46 -12.68
N LYS A 322 -15.49 19.20 -12.68
CA LYS A 322 -14.94 17.88 -13.02
C LYS A 322 -14.44 17.21 -11.75
N THR A 323 -14.77 15.95 -11.59
CA THR A 323 -14.25 15.06 -10.54
C THR A 323 -13.70 13.79 -11.16
N THR A 324 -12.88 13.08 -10.40
CA THR A 324 -12.27 11.83 -10.82
C THR A 324 -12.73 10.68 -9.93
N VAL A 325 -13.10 9.58 -10.56
CA VAL A 325 -13.43 8.33 -9.88
C VAL A 325 -12.43 7.29 -10.31
N GLU A 326 -11.86 6.59 -9.35
CA GLU A 326 -10.99 5.44 -9.59
C GLU A 326 -11.74 4.14 -9.27
N ILE A 327 -11.71 3.20 -10.21
CA ILE A 327 -12.31 1.87 -10.06
C ILE A 327 -11.20 0.85 -10.27
N THR A 328 -10.91 0.08 -9.24
CA THR A 328 -9.91 -0.99 -9.28
C THR A 328 -10.58 -2.34 -9.20
N LEU A 329 -10.24 -3.21 -10.15
CA LEU A 329 -10.67 -4.60 -10.20
C LEU A 329 -9.47 -5.49 -9.93
N THR A 330 -9.54 -6.32 -8.90
CA THR A 330 -8.51 -7.30 -8.57
C THR A 330 -9.07 -8.72 -8.73
N GLU A 331 -8.37 -9.57 -9.48
CA GLU A 331 -8.74 -10.98 -9.59
C GLU A 331 -8.26 -11.76 -8.36
N GLU A 332 -9.13 -12.56 -7.76
CA GLU A 332 -8.78 -13.53 -6.70
C GLU A 332 -8.06 -14.77 -7.25
N LYS A 333 -7.20 -14.64 -8.23
CA LYS A 333 -6.48 -15.79 -8.77
C LYS A 333 -5.08 -15.85 -8.18
N ILE A 334 -4.73 -16.99 -7.60
CA ILE A 334 -3.35 -17.26 -7.15
C ILE A 334 -2.45 -17.28 -8.40
N MET A 335 -1.57 -16.29 -8.50
CA MET A 335 -0.49 -16.27 -9.49
C MET A 335 0.73 -16.96 -8.89
N MET A 336 1.62 -17.45 -9.74
CA MET A 336 2.89 -18.03 -9.31
C MET A 336 4.03 -17.05 -9.56
N TRP A 337 5.05 -17.10 -8.72
CA TRP A 337 6.29 -16.37 -8.95
C TRP A 337 7.05 -16.97 -10.11
N GLY A 338 7.63 -16.13 -10.94
CA GLY A 338 8.53 -16.50 -12.03
C GLY A 338 9.94 -15.94 -11.79
N PHE A 339 10.97 -16.60 -12.31
CA PHE A 339 12.32 -16.02 -12.34
C PHE A 339 12.45 -15.03 -13.50
N VAL A 340 13.06 -13.89 -13.23
CA VAL A 340 13.46 -12.92 -14.23
C VAL A 340 14.84 -13.31 -14.73
N ARG A 341 14.98 -13.49 -16.06
CA ARG A 341 16.23 -13.84 -16.74
C ARG A 341 16.95 -12.59 -17.25
#